data_7658eebbe0662f56fe809e0903fb5933
#
_entry.id   7658eebbe0662f56fe809e0903fb5933
#
_cell.length_a   1.000
_cell.length_b   1.000
_cell.length_c   1.000
_cell.angle_alpha   90.00
_cell.angle_beta   90.00
_cell.angle_gamma   90.00
#
_symmetry.space_group_name_H-M   'P 1'
#
loop_
_entity.id
_entity.type
_entity.pdbx_description
1 polymer ?
#
loop_
_entity_poly.entity_id
_entity_poly.type
_entity_poly.pdbx_seq_one_letter_code
_entity_poly.pdbx_strand_id
1 'polypeptide(L)'
;MLMQERPLPTSLAFCLAVSVLATPAVAATSTAWSKGGRTKDFAVDVQRYRQSGELFRITGHCQSACTMFLALRNVCVEPSARLLFHAGATPDGTRRMINSYSGKLRSYLTANRIMESPAFHTISGRDMISRFGYRRCP
;
A
#
# COMPACT_ATOMS: atom_id res chain seq x y z
N MET A 1 8.69 -61.43 53.11
CA MET A 1 8.56 -59.98 53.12
C MET A 1 8.42 -59.52 51.72
N LEU A 2 7.17 -59.37 51.22
CA LEU A 2 6.84 -59.04 49.86
C LEU A 2 6.67 -57.53 49.76
N MET A 3 7.58 -56.86 49.02
CA MET A 3 7.46 -55.44 48.65
C MET A 3 6.45 -55.29 47.52
N GLN A 4 5.36 -54.60 47.84
CA GLN A 4 4.29 -54.32 46.91
C GLN A 4 4.60 -52.99 46.18
N GLU A 5 4.99 -53.08 44.91
CA GLU A 5 5.17 -51.91 44.04
C GLU A 5 3.83 -51.34 43.64
N ARG A 6 3.64 -50.04 43.97
CA ARG A 6 2.45 -49.28 43.55
C ARG A 6 2.69 -48.69 42.15
N PRO A 7 1.77 -48.86 41.19
CA PRO A 7 1.87 -48.19 39.93
C PRO A 7 1.57 -46.70 40.03
N LEU A 8 2.41 -45.87 39.43
CA LEU A 8 2.25 -44.45 39.30
C LEU A 8 1.13 -44.12 38.27
N PRO A 9 0.30 -43.10 38.53
CA PRO A 9 -0.72 -42.71 37.57
C PRO A 9 -0.09 -41.99 36.39
N THR A 10 -0.35 -42.50 35.20
CA THR A 10 0.00 -41.87 33.90
C THR A 10 -0.91 -40.64 33.70
N SER A 11 -0.38 -39.44 33.91
CA SER A 11 -1.08 -38.21 33.59
C SER A 11 -1.07 -38.02 32.07
N LEU A 12 -2.22 -38.24 31.42
CA LEU A 12 -2.48 -37.83 30.05
C LEU A 12 -2.57 -36.32 29.99
N ALA A 13 -1.51 -35.67 29.49
CA ALA A 13 -1.53 -34.26 29.14
C ALA A 13 -2.36 -34.08 27.86
N PHE A 14 -3.55 -33.53 28.00
CA PHE A 14 -4.43 -33.17 26.90
C PHE A 14 -3.94 -31.85 26.31
N CYS A 15 -3.16 -31.91 25.22
CA CYS A 15 -2.79 -30.73 24.46
C CYS A 15 -4.00 -30.24 23.67
N LEU A 16 -4.66 -29.20 24.15
CA LEU A 16 -5.66 -28.45 23.41
C LEU A 16 -4.94 -27.66 22.29
N ALA A 17 -5.01 -28.12 21.07
CA ALA A 17 -4.58 -27.38 19.89
C ALA A 17 -5.58 -26.23 19.66
N VAL A 18 -5.21 -25.02 20.03
CA VAL A 18 -5.96 -23.82 19.69
C VAL A 18 -5.71 -23.51 18.21
N SER A 19 -6.64 -23.89 17.37
CA SER A 19 -6.63 -23.49 15.94
C SER A 19 -6.97 -22.00 15.85
N VAL A 20 -5.95 -21.15 15.68
CA VAL A 20 -6.13 -19.74 15.38
C VAL A 20 -6.62 -19.65 13.93
N LEU A 21 -7.92 -19.41 13.76
CA LEU A 21 -8.49 -19.06 12.45
C LEU A 21 -7.93 -17.70 12.03
N ALA A 22 -6.95 -17.69 11.13
CA ALA A 22 -6.47 -16.47 10.52
C ALA A 22 -7.59 -15.91 9.61
N THR A 23 -8.24 -14.85 10.06
CA THR A 23 -9.14 -14.08 9.20
C THR A 23 -8.32 -13.49 8.06
N PRO A 24 -8.74 -13.64 6.78
CA PRO A 24 -8.04 -13.00 5.69
C PRO A 24 -8.05 -11.49 5.89
N ALA A 25 -6.88 -10.90 6.03
CA ALA A 25 -6.74 -9.46 6.10
C ALA A 25 -7.23 -8.86 4.78
N VAL A 26 -8.31 -8.08 4.82
CA VAL A 26 -8.80 -7.35 3.65
C VAL A 26 -7.74 -6.30 3.32
N ALA A 27 -7.17 -6.37 2.10
CA ALA A 27 -6.18 -5.40 1.67
C ALA A 27 -6.78 -3.98 1.64
N ALA A 28 -6.05 -3.01 2.17
CA ALA A 28 -6.45 -1.60 2.08
C ALA A 28 -6.46 -1.13 0.62
N THR A 29 -7.40 -0.27 0.28
CA THR A 29 -7.54 0.27 -1.08
C THR A 29 -7.51 1.78 -1.11
N SER A 30 -7.14 2.37 -2.24
CA SER A 30 -7.12 3.82 -2.44
C SER A 30 -8.49 4.48 -2.57
N THR A 31 -9.57 3.72 -2.55
CA THR A 31 -10.93 4.20 -2.84
C THR A 31 -11.35 5.38 -1.95
N ALA A 32 -11.07 5.31 -0.65
CA ALA A 32 -11.43 6.37 0.30
C ALA A 32 -10.65 7.68 0.07
N TRP A 33 -9.52 7.62 -0.62
CA TRP A 33 -8.62 8.76 -0.89
C TRP A 33 -8.62 9.20 -2.36
N SER A 34 -9.51 8.64 -3.17
CA SER A 34 -9.49 8.73 -4.64
C SER A 34 -9.41 10.16 -5.19
N LYS A 35 -10.02 11.11 -4.52
CA LYS A 35 -10.09 12.53 -4.96
C LYS A 35 -8.87 13.36 -4.53
N GLY A 36 -7.93 12.78 -3.80
CA GLY A 36 -6.80 13.51 -3.25
C GLY A 36 -7.20 14.44 -2.09
N GLY A 37 -6.34 15.39 -1.79
CA GLY A 37 -6.51 16.30 -0.68
C GLY A 37 -5.20 16.95 -0.27
N ARG A 38 -5.11 17.42 0.98
CA ARG A 38 -3.89 18.04 1.49
C ARG A 38 -2.76 17.02 1.62
N THR A 39 -1.64 17.28 0.98
CA THR A 39 -0.49 16.35 0.97
C THR A 39 0.06 16.05 2.37
N LYS A 40 -0.08 16.97 3.33
CA LYS A 40 0.33 16.73 4.72
C LYS A 40 -0.50 15.62 5.38
N ASP A 41 -1.80 15.58 5.13
CA ASP A 41 -2.69 14.56 5.68
C ASP A 41 -2.37 13.19 5.05
N PHE A 42 -2.16 13.17 3.75
CA PHE A 42 -1.73 11.95 3.05
C PHE A 42 -0.37 11.43 3.52
N ALA A 43 0.55 12.31 3.88
CA ALA A 43 1.84 11.88 4.45
C ALA A 43 1.65 11.09 5.75
N VAL A 44 0.68 11.47 6.58
CA VAL A 44 0.33 10.74 7.82
C VAL A 44 -0.24 9.36 7.49
N ASP A 45 -1.18 9.28 6.53
CA ASP A 45 -1.79 8.01 6.11
C ASP A 45 -0.74 7.09 5.47
N VAL A 46 0.12 7.60 4.60
CA VAL A 46 1.23 6.83 4.01
C VAL A 46 2.14 6.28 5.11
N GLN A 47 2.47 7.08 6.12
CA GLN A 47 3.30 6.61 7.23
C GLN A 47 2.61 5.49 8.04
N ARG A 48 1.31 5.60 8.28
CA ARG A 48 0.53 4.55 8.96
C ARG A 48 0.58 3.22 8.20
N TYR A 49 0.34 3.24 6.89
CA TYR A 49 0.41 2.03 6.06
C TYR A 49 1.84 1.50 5.89
N ARG A 50 2.84 2.38 5.91
CA ARG A 50 4.25 1.95 5.93
C ARG A 50 4.58 1.18 7.20
N GLN A 51 4.05 1.60 8.35
CA GLN A 51 4.27 0.93 9.64
C GLN A 51 3.51 -0.40 9.74
N SER A 52 2.27 -0.47 9.25
CA SER A 52 1.50 -1.72 9.26
C SER A 52 2.08 -2.77 8.32
N GLY A 53 2.70 -2.35 7.22
CA GLY A 53 3.25 -3.24 6.20
C GLY A 53 2.20 -4.02 5.41
N GLU A 54 0.89 -3.74 5.62
CA GLU A 54 -0.18 -4.40 4.89
C GLU A 54 -0.16 -4.04 3.40
N LEU A 55 -0.72 -4.93 2.57
CA LEU A 55 -0.85 -4.68 1.14
C LEU A 55 -1.83 -3.53 0.90
N PHE A 56 -1.37 -2.49 0.21
CA PHE A 56 -2.18 -1.37 -0.23
C PHE A 56 -2.43 -1.45 -1.74
N ARG A 57 -3.70 -1.45 -2.15
CA ARG A 57 -4.11 -1.59 -3.56
C ARG A 57 -4.53 -0.23 -4.11
N ILE A 58 -3.86 0.21 -5.17
CA ILE A 58 -4.31 1.36 -5.97
C ILE A 58 -5.38 0.86 -6.93
N THR A 59 -6.61 1.30 -6.72
CA THR A 59 -7.78 0.86 -7.50
C THR A 59 -8.55 2.06 -8.05
N GLY A 60 -9.23 1.88 -9.18
CA GLY A 60 -10.12 2.88 -9.75
C GLY A 60 -9.42 4.23 -9.98
N HIS A 61 -10.10 5.29 -9.61
CA HIS A 61 -9.59 6.66 -9.74
C HIS A 61 -8.71 7.03 -8.54
N CYS A 62 -7.50 7.51 -8.81
CA CYS A 62 -6.56 7.96 -7.79
C CYS A 62 -5.84 9.23 -8.26
N GLN A 63 -6.31 10.40 -7.82
CA GLN A 63 -5.78 11.68 -8.27
C GLN A 63 -4.98 12.42 -7.21
N SER A 64 -4.06 13.26 -7.65
CA SER A 64 -3.33 14.22 -6.80
C SER A 64 -2.63 13.53 -5.63
N ALA A 65 -2.87 13.96 -4.41
CA ALA A 65 -2.25 13.40 -3.20
C ALA A 65 -2.52 11.89 -3.02
N CYS A 66 -3.59 11.33 -3.61
CA CYS A 66 -3.82 9.88 -3.63
C CYS A 66 -2.63 9.12 -4.21
N THR A 67 -1.95 9.67 -5.21
CA THR A 67 -0.77 9.04 -5.83
C THR A 67 0.43 8.90 -4.87
N MET A 68 0.41 9.57 -3.72
CA MET A 68 1.46 9.45 -2.70
C MET A 68 1.54 8.04 -2.08
N PHE A 69 0.46 7.26 -2.13
CA PHE A 69 0.51 5.86 -1.70
C PHE A 69 1.44 4.98 -2.54
N LEU A 70 1.87 5.45 -3.72
CA LEU A 70 2.93 4.80 -4.50
C LEU A 70 4.29 4.73 -3.76
N ALA A 71 4.48 5.50 -2.70
CA ALA A 71 5.66 5.44 -1.84
C ALA A 71 5.72 4.19 -0.94
N LEU A 72 4.64 3.45 -0.82
CA LEU A 72 4.58 2.26 0.02
C LEU A 72 5.39 1.11 -0.58
N ARG A 73 6.14 0.40 0.26
CA ARG A 73 6.89 -0.79 -0.18
C ARG A 73 5.96 -1.93 -0.59
N ASN A 74 4.86 -2.09 0.13
CA ASN A 74 3.85 -3.12 -0.14
C ASN A 74 2.63 -2.51 -0.84
N VAL A 75 2.85 -1.89 -2.00
CA VAL A 75 1.82 -1.34 -2.87
C VAL A 75 1.69 -2.16 -4.15
N CYS A 76 0.48 -2.31 -4.65
CA CYS A 76 0.21 -2.83 -5.97
C CYS A 76 -0.78 -1.92 -6.72
N VAL A 77 -0.78 -2.02 -8.03
CA VAL A 77 -1.66 -1.23 -8.91
C VAL A 77 -2.57 -2.17 -9.70
N GLU A 78 -3.87 -1.89 -9.69
CA GLU A 78 -4.82 -2.57 -10.54
C GLU A 78 -4.63 -2.11 -12.01
N PRO A 79 -4.64 -3.02 -12.99
CA PRO A 79 -4.51 -2.64 -14.40
C PRO A 79 -5.57 -1.64 -14.87
N SER A 80 -6.77 -1.71 -14.28
CA SER A 80 -7.90 -0.82 -14.57
C SER A 80 -7.82 0.54 -13.86
N ALA A 81 -6.86 0.73 -12.95
CA ALA A 81 -6.71 1.99 -12.23
C ALA A 81 -6.35 3.15 -13.18
N ARG A 82 -6.73 4.34 -12.78
CA ARG A 82 -6.39 5.60 -13.46
C ARG A 82 -5.75 6.52 -12.43
N LEU A 83 -4.47 6.81 -12.61
CA LEU A 83 -3.71 7.67 -11.73
C LEU A 83 -3.52 9.03 -12.40
N LEU A 84 -3.89 10.10 -11.71
CA LEU A 84 -3.89 11.45 -12.24
C LEU A 84 -2.86 12.30 -11.51
N PHE A 85 -1.89 12.79 -12.27
CA PHE A 85 -0.74 13.56 -11.80
C PHE A 85 -0.88 15.03 -12.20
N HIS A 86 -0.46 15.94 -11.34
CA HIS A 86 -0.42 17.38 -11.59
C HIS A 86 0.42 18.10 -10.54
N ALA A 87 0.74 19.37 -10.75
CA ALA A 87 1.31 20.22 -9.71
C ALA A 87 0.29 20.42 -8.58
N GLY A 88 0.73 20.31 -7.34
CA GLY A 88 -0.09 20.61 -6.18
C GLY A 88 -0.36 22.11 -6.06
N ALA A 89 -1.27 22.49 -5.14
CA ALA A 89 -1.61 23.89 -4.87
C ALA A 89 -0.44 24.73 -4.34
N THR A 90 0.59 24.06 -3.79
CA THR A 90 1.80 24.71 -3.30
C THR A 90 3.06 23.99 -3.80
N PRO A 91 4.21 24.71 -3.90
CA PRO A 91 5.48 24.05 -4.24
C PRO A 91 5.86 22.92 -3.28
N ASP A 92 5.58 23.07 -2.00
CA ASP A 92 5.84 22.02 -0.99
C ASP A 92 4.94 20.79 -1.21
N GLY A 93 3.67 20.99 -1.52
CA GLY A 93 2.75 19.91 -1.86
C GLY A 93 3.20 19.14 -3.10
N THR A 94 3.61 19.85 -4.16
CA THR A 94 4.17 19.25 -5.37
C THR A 94 5.41 18.41 -5.06
N ARG A 95 6.33 18.93 -4.27
CA ARG A 95 7.56 18.22 -3.88
C ARG A 95 7.25 16.95 -3.08
N ARG A 96 6.28 16.99 -2.16
CA ARG A 96 5.84 15.80 -1.41
C ARG A 96 5.33 14.70 -2.34
N MET A 97 4.51 15.06 -3.33
CA MET A 97 4.03 14.11 -4.33
C MET A 97 5.18 13.52 -5.15
N ILE A 98 6.04 14.36 -5.72
CA ILE A 98 7.20 13.92 -6.52
C ILE A 98 8.10 12.95 -5.74
N ASN A 99 8.34 13.22 -4.46
CA ASN A 99 9.18 12.38 -3.61
C ASN A 99 8.54 11.00 -3.31
N SER A 100 7.25 10.85 -3.56
CA SER A 100 6.53 9.59 -3.38
C SER A 100 6.68 8.61 -4.55
N TYR A 101 7.26 9.04 -5.67
CA TYR A 101 7.29 8.26 -6.91
C TYR A 101 8.62 7.52 -7.09
N SER A 102 8.55 6.37 -7.78
CA SER A 102 9.75 5.64 -8.22
C SER A 102 10.61 6.48 -9.17
N GLY A 103 11.88 6.14 -9.30
CA GLY A 103 12.81 6.86 -10.17
C GLY A 103 12.34 6.97 -11.62
N LYS A 104 11.83 5.88 -12.21
CA LYS A 104 11.31 5.87 -13.59
C LYS A 104 10.10 6.79 -13.76
N LEU A 105 9.14 6.73 -12.85
CA LEU A 105 7.96 7.58 -12.90
C LEU A 105 8.34 9.04 -12.70
N ARG A 106 9.17 9.33 -11.72
CA ARG A 106 9.67 10.70 -11.44
C ARG A 106 10.35 11.31 -12.65
N SER A 107 11.27 10.57 -13.29
CA SER A 107 11.97 11.02 -14.48
C SER A 107 11.02 11.33 -15.63
N TYR A 108 10.03 10.48 -15.85
CA TYR A 108 9.01 10.70 -16.88
C TYR A 108 8.19 11.96 -16.61
N LEU A 109 7.68 12.11 -15.39
CA LEU A 109 6.85 13.28 -15.01
C LEU A 109 7.64 14.58 -15.09
N THR A 110 8.92 14.57 -14.73
CA THR A 110 9.82 15.73 -14.81
C THR A 110 10.15 16.07 -16.26
N ALA A 111 10.55 15.10 -17.07
CA ALA A 111 10.92 15.32 -18.48
C ALA A 111 9.74 15.87 -19.30
N ASN A 112 8.51 15.50 -18.96
CA ASN A 112 7.30 15.97 -19.63
C ASN A 112 6.64 17.17 -18.92
N ARG A 113 7.27 17.75 -17.90
CA ARG A 113 6.83 18.92 -17.14
C ARG A 113 5.41 18.79 -16.56
N ILE A 114 4.99 17.55 -16.29
CA ILE A 114 3.63 17.25 -15.81
C ILE A 114 3.39 17.85 -14.42
N MET A 115 4.40 17.82 -13.57
CA MET A 115 4.31 18.35 -12.20
C MET A 115 4.52 19.87 -12.12
N GLU A 116 4.59 20.56 -13.25
CA GLU A 116 4.65 22.03 -13.33
C GLU A 116 3.29 22.65 -13.70
N SER A 117 2.31 21.84 -14.07
CA SER A 117 0.98 22.25 -14.52
C SER A 117 -0.10 21.80 -13.52
N PRO A 118 -1.13 22.63 -13.24
CA PRO A 118 -2.30 22.23 -12.48
C PRO A 118 -3.23 21.28 -13.24
N ALA A 119 -3.04 21.12 -14.55
CA ALA A 119 -3.84 20.22 -15.38
C ALA A 119 -3.52 18.76 -15.07
N PHE A 120 -4.53 17.92 -15.00
CA PHE A 120 -4.35 16.49 -14.76
C PHE A 120 -3.78 15.77 -15.98
N HIS A 121 -2.77 14.97 -15.72
CA HIS A 121 -2.22 13.99 -16.66
C HIS A 121 -2.52 12.59 -16.17
N THR A 122 -3.28 11.83 -16.94
CA THR A 122 -3.69 10.47 -16.57
C THR A 122 -2.70 9.44 -17.07
N ILE A 123 -2.26 8.54 -16.18
CA ILE A 123 -1.51 7.34 -16.53
C ILE A 123 -2.37 6.13 -16.13
N SER A 124 -2.53 5.18 -17.05
CA SER A 124 -3.28 3.95 -16.79
C SER A 124 -2.54 3.03 -15.81
N GLY A 125 -3.29 2.21 -15.07
CA GLY A 125 -2.68 1.18 -14.21
C GLY A 125 -1.81 0.21 -15.01
N ARG A 126 -2.19 -0.10 -16.27
CA ARG A 126 -1.36 -0.92 -17.18
C ARG A 126 0.00 -0.27 -17.44
N ASP A 127 0.03 1.02 -17.73
CA ASP A 127 1.29 1.74 -17.94
C ASP A 127 2.11 1.86 -16.66
N MET A 128 1.46 2.08 -15.52
CA MET A 128 2.13 2.07 -14.22
C MET A 128 2.91 0.76 -14.00
N ILE A 129 2.31 -0.37 -14.39
CA ILE A 129 2.91 -1.69 -14.26
C ILE A 129 3.99 -1.91 -15.32
N SER A 130 3.66 -1.75 -16.61
CA SER A 130 4.52 -2.14 -17.72
C SER A 130 5.68 -1.16 -17.98
N ARG A 131 5.45 0.14 -17.78
CA ARG A 131 6.46 1.18 -18.10
C ARG A 131 7.23 1.64 -16.88
N PHE A 132 6.56 1.74 -15.73
CA PHE A 132 7.16 2.32 -14.52
C PHE A 132 7.50 1.29 -13.44
N GLY A 133 7.22 0.00 -13.69
CA GLY A 133 7.69 -1.11 -12.86
C GLY A 133 6.95 -1.27 -11.54
N TYR A 134 5.75 -0.72 -11.39
CA TYR A 134 4.92 -1.00 -10.22
C TYR A 134 4.34 -2.41 -10.28
N ARG A 135 4.17 -3.03 -9.10
CA ARG A 135 3.64 -4.37 -9.00
C ARG A 135 2.15 -4.40 -9.39
N ARG A 136 1.78 -5.36 -10.22
CA ARG A 136 0.36 -5.65 -10.48
C ARG A 136 -0.28 -6.26 -9.22
N CYS A 137 -1.52 -5.86 -8.90
CA CYS A 137 -2.27 -6.49 -7.83
C CYS A 137 -2.60 -7.95 -8.15
N PRO A 138 -2.46 -8.85 -7.15
CA PRO A 138 -2.82 -10.26 -7.29
C PRO A 138 -4.33 -10.45 -7.46
#